data_eea42bb2b84086199660b0df9e030efc
#
_entry.id   eea42bb2b84086199660b0df9e030efc
#
_cell.length_a   1.000
_cell.length_b   1.000
_cell.length_c   1.000
_cell.angle_alpha   90.00
_cell.angle_beta   90.00
_cell.angle_gamma   90.00
#
_symmetry.space_group_name_H-M   'P 1'
#
loop_
_entity.id
_entity.type
_entity.pdbx_description
1 polymer ?
#
loop_
_entity_poly.entity_id
_entity_poly.type
_entity_poly.pdbx_seq_one_letter_code
_entity_poly.pdbx_strand_id
1 'polypeptide(L)' 'MLSLTMVEYEFRELRFQRDSSSAEVRQALTEAAEYGHWELVRVTLFWGGTRKATLRRKIIRVRRTA' A
#
# COMPACT_ATOMS: atom_id res chain seq x y z
N MET A 1 -21.67 12.18 24.49
CA MET A 1 -20.25 12.11 24.09
C MET A 1 -20.18 11.82 22.60
N LEU A 2 -19.55 12.69 21.87
CA LEU A 2 -19.41 12.52 20.43
C LEU A 2 -18.02 12.04 20.10
N SER A 3 -17.94 10.94 19.34
CA SER A 3 -16.69 10.44 18.81
C SER A 3 -16.63 10.77 17.32
N LEU A 4 -15.59 11.47 16.93
CA LEU A 4 -15.33 11.72 15.53
C LEU A 4 -14.33 10.69 15.04
N THR A 5 -14.74 9.90 14.05
CA THR A 5 -13.86 8.96 13.40
C THR A 5 -13.42 9.56 12.07
N MET A 6 -12.13 9.80 11.95
CA MET A 6 -11.54 10.29 10.70
C MET A 6 -10.83 9.15 10.02
N VAL A 7 -11.11 8.98 8.74
CA VAL A 7 -10.46 7.98 7.91
C VAL A 7 -9.52 8.68 6.96
N GLU A 8 -8.24 8.36 7.06
CA GLU A 8 -7.21 8.88 6.19
C GLU A 8 -6.52 7.71 5.50
N TYR A 9 -5.88 7.97 4.38
CA TYR A 9 -5.10 6.96 3.68
C TYR A 9 -3.66 7.41 3.55
N GLU A 10 -2.75 6.50 3.81
CA GLU A 10 -1.36 6.64 3.45
C GLU A 10 -1.12 5.93 2.13
N PHE A 11 -0.24 6.47 1.32
CA PHE A 11 0.14 5.86 0.05
C PHE A 11 1.62 5.55 0.06
N ARG A 12 1.96 4.42 -0.55
CA ARG A 12 3.35 3.99 -0.70
C ARG A 12 3.52 3.43 -2.10
N GLU A 13 4.68 3.69 -2.68
CA GLU A 13 5.03 3.14 -3.98
C GLU A 13 6.21 2.20 -3.81
N LEU A 14 6.08 1.01 -4.39
CA LEU A 14 7.16 0.05 -4.49
C LEU A 14 7.55 -0.10 -5.95
N ARG A 15 8.83 0.07 -6.23
CA ARG A 15 9.35 -0.08 -7.59
C ARG A 15 10.09 -1.40 -7.72
N PHE A 16 9.81 -2.09 -8.80
CA PHE A 16 10.46 -3.35 -9.11
C PHE A 16 11.18 -3.20 -10.44
N GLN A 17 12.42 -3.66 -10.45
CA GLN A 17 13.22 -3.61 -11.64
C GLN A 17 12.74 -4.64 -12.65
N ARG A 18 13.14 -4.45 -13.90
CA ARG A 18 12.77 -5.30 -15.01
C ARG A 18 13.10 -6.77 -14.78
N ASP A 19 14.22 -7.04 -14.11
CA ASP A 19 14.71 -8.40 -13.85
C ASP A 19 14.14 -9.02 -12.57
N SER A 20 13.26 -8.31 -11.86
CA SER A 20 12.59 -8.87 -10.70
C SER A 20 11.64 -9.98 -11.14
N SER A 21 11.70 -11.13 -10.46
CA SER A 21 10.83 -12.25 -10.77
C SER A 21 9.41 -11.99 -10.29
N SER A 22 8.43 -12.69 -10.88
CA SER A 22 7.06 -12.61 -10.43
C SER A 22 6.91 -13.06 -8.98
N ALA A 23 7.73 -14.03 -8.55
CA ALA A 23 7.72 -14.51 -7.18
C ALA A 23 8.21 -13.42 -6.21
N GLU A 24 9.25 -12.67 -6.58
CA GLU A 24 9.76 -11.56 -5.76
C GLU A 24 8.72 -10.47 -5.60
N VAL A 25 8.05 -10.09 -6.69
CA VAL A 25 7.00 -9.08 -6.65
C VAL A 25 5.85 -9.54 -5.76
N ARG A 26 5.42 -10.78 -5.94
CA ARG A 26 4.32 -11.35 -5.14
C ARG A 26 4.68 -11.39 -3.66
N GLN A 27 5.89 -11.81 -3.35
CA GLN A 27 6.35 -11.89 -1.96
C GLN A 27 6.39 -10.52 -1.32
N ALA A 28 6.91 -9.51 -2.02
CA ALA A 28 6.97 -8.14 -1.51
C ALA A 28 5.57 -7.60 -1.22
N LEU A 29 4.62 -7.83 -2.14
CA LEU A 29 3.24 -7.37 -1.95
C LEU A 29 2.54 -8.12 -0.81
N THR A 30 2.79 -9.43 -0.70
CA THR A 30 2.23 -10.23 0.39
C THR A 30 2.75 -9.77 1.74
N GLU A 31 4.05 -9.52 1.85
CA GLU A 31 4.64 -9.01 3.09
C GLU A 31 4.08 -7.64 3.45
N ALA A 32 3.93 -6.76 2.48
CA ALA A 32 3.34 -5.45 2.72
C ALA A 32 1.91 -5.58 3.25
N ALA A 33 1.13 -6.50 2.70
CA ALA A 33 -0.25 -6.72 3.15
C ALA A 33 -0.30 -7.34 4.55
N GLU A 34 0.53 -8.34 4.83
CA GLU A 34 0.50 -9.07 6.10
C GLU A 34 1.09 -8.27 7.26
N TYR A 35 2.23 -7.62 7.04
CA TYR A 35 2.94 -6.95 8.12
C TYR A 35 2.65 -5.46 8.21
N GLY A 36 2.29 -4.83 7.11
CA GLY A 36 2.02 -3.40 7.08
C GLY A 36 0.56 -3.03 6.87
N HIS A 37 -0.31 -4.00 6.70
CA HIS A 37 -1.73 -3.79 6.38
C HIS A 37 -1.94 -2.94 5.12
N TRP A 38 -0.98 -3.05 4.18
CA TRP A 38 -1.05 -2.32 2.92
C TRP A 38 -1.97 -3.01 1.94
N GLU A 39 -2.78 -2.22 1.25
CA GLU A 39 -3.70 -2.69 0.24
C GLU A 39 -3.18 -2.27 -1.13
N LEU A 40 -3.16 -3.20 -2.07
CA LEU A 40 -2.72 -2.89 -3.44
C LEU A 40 -3.79 -2.09 -4.17
N VAL A 41 -3.43 -0.90 -4.63
CA VAL A 41 -4.31 -0.04 -5.41
C VAL A 41 -4.18 -0.36 -6.90
N ARG A 42 -2.95 -0.38 -7.40
CA ARG A 42 -2.68 -0.69 -8.81
C ARG A 42 -1.22 -1.03 -9.03
N VAL A 43 -0.97 -1.68 -10.16
CA VAL A 43 0.38 -1.92 -10.65
C VAL A 43 0.50 -1.22 -12.00
N THR A 44 1.54 -0.43 -12.15
CA THR A 44 1.84 0.28 -13.40
C THR A 44 3.07 -0.32 -14.03
N LEU A 45 2.98 -0.64 -15.32
CA LEU A 45 4.10 -1.15 -16.09
C LEU A 45 4.65 -0.02 -16.95
N PHE A 46 5.93 0.24 -16.82
CA PHE A 46 6.62 1.27 -17.60
C PHE A 46 7.35 0.67 -18.77
N TRP A 47 7.71 1.51 -19.73
CA TRP A 47 8.58 1.12 -20.82
C TRP A 47 9.89 0.60 -20.26
N GLY A 48 10.38 -0.49 -20.81
CA GLY A 48 11.60 -1.13 -20.32
C GLY A 48 11.37 -2.20 -19.25
N GLY A 49 10.13 -2.43 -18.85
CA GLY A 49 9.77 -3.50 -17.95
C GLY A 49 9.80 -3.18 -16.46
N THR A 50 10.07 -1.94 -16.08
CA THR A 50 9.99 -1.51 -14.69
C THR A 50 8.54 -1.48 -14.25
N ARG A 51 8.27 -1.99 -13.06
CA ARG A 51 6.92 -2.02 -12.48
C ARG A 51 6.88 -1.15 -11.24
N LYS A 52 5.75 -0.49 -11.04
CA LYS A 52 5.47 0.28 -9.83
C LYS A 52 4.17 -0.19 -9.23
N ALA A 53 4.21 -0.65 -7.99
CA ALA A 53 3.01 -1.00 -7.25
C ALA A 53 2.65 0.17 -6.33
N THR A 54 1.43 0.65 -6.44
CA THR A 54 0.89 1.68 -5.56
C THR A 54 0.06 1.00 -4.49
N LEU A 55 0.41 1.25 -3.25
CA LEU A 55 -0.25 0.68 -2.08
C LEU A 55 -0.88 1.78 -1.27
N ARG A 56 -1.93 1.44 -0.55
CA ARG A 56 -2.53 2.36 0.41
C ARG A 56 -2.82 1.64 1.72
N ARG A 57 -2.85 2.40 2.78
CA ARG A 57 -3.20 1.90 4.09
C ARG A 57 -4.19 2.85 4.75
N LYS A 58 -5.26 2.29 5.27
CA LYS A 58 -6.26 3.07 5.98
C LYS A 58 -5.76 3.39 7.39
N ILE A 59 -5.81 4.66 7.74
CA ILE A 59 -5.50 5.12 9.09
C ILE A 59 -6.80 5.59 9.70
N ILE A 60 -7.21 4.95 10.80
CA ILE A 60 -8.42 5.33 11.50
C ILE A 60 -7.99 6.14 12.72
N ARG A 61 -8.43 7.38 12.76
CA ARG A 61 -8.20 8.26 13.91
C ARG A 61 -9.52 8.52 14.60
N VAL A 62 -9.56 8.27 15.89
CA VAL A 62 -10.74 8.52 16.69
C VAL A 62 -10.42 9.66 17.64
N ARG A 63 -11.18 10.75 17.52
CA ARG A 63 -11.10 11.85 18.47
C ARG A 63 -12.26 11.75 19.42
N ARG A 64 -11.95 11.78 20.71
CA ARG A 64 -12.97 11.95 21.74
C ARG A 64 -13.08 13.42 22.05
N THR A 65 -14.29 13.93 21.91
CA THR A 65 -14.63 15.24 22.42
C THR A 65 -15.38 15.03 23.73
N ALA A 66 -14.81 15.48 24.79
CA ALA A 66 -15.45 15.40 26.08
C ALA A 66 -16.19 16.70 26.37
#